data_ece894f466276bc6867282df62a1e348
#
_entry.id   ece894f466276bc6867282df62a1e348
#
_cell.length_a   1.000
_cell.length_b   1.000
_cell.length_c   1.000
_cell.angle_alpha   90.00
_cell.angle_beta   90.00
_cell.angle_gamma   90.00
#
_symmetry.space_group_name_H-M   'P 1'
#
loop_
_entity.id
_entity.type
_entity.pdbx_description
1 polymer ?
#
loop_
_entity_poly.entity_id
_entity_poly.type
_entity_poly.pdbx_seq_one_letter_code
_entity_poly.pdbx_strand_id
1 'polypeptide(L)'
;MSREQVKNSPDIDSDMPVNRQHETDCLDYYSYPYHWGGMGLWGRSGYPSMTLPGEGGFGYPSAIRAEADNAQARAESRQRDNDAHLRSSKAVGGYHIEASDGEIGHVQGLLVNDESWAIRYLVVSTSNWWLGHDVLVAPQWIQRVSWEQQTVAVALTRDALKHAPKYDPAVPLTREMEIAVYKYYGRPGYWAGAVPAV
;
A
#
# COMPACT_ATOMS: atom_id res chain seq x y z
N MET A 1 27.63 -8.40 7.33
CA MET A 1 27.03 -9.01 6.13
C MET A 1 28.11 -9.34 5.12
N SER A 2 28.16 -10.57 4.60
CA SER A 2 29.04 -10.95 3.50
C SER A 2 28.32 -10.80 2.15
N ARG A 3 29.10 -10.74 1.03
CA ARG A 3 28.51 -10.74 -0.32
C ARG A 3 27.70 -12.03 -0.61
N GLU A 4 28.14 -13.16 -0.06
CA GLU A 4 27.41 -14.42 -0.19
C GLU A 4 26.10 -14.42 0.57
N GLN A 5 26.05 -13.87 1.77
CA GLN A 5 24.80 -13.72 2.50
C GLN A 5 23.79 -12.87 1.74
N VAL A 6 24.22 -11.76 1.12
CA VAL A 6 23.32 -10.93 0.32
C VAL A 6 22.84 -11.66 -0.93
N LYS A 7 23.72 -12.40 -1.60
CA LYS A 7 23.39 -13.17 -2.81
C LYS A 7 22.38 -14.30 -2.56
N ASN A 8 22.47 -14.92 -1.38
CA ASN A 8 21.61 -16.06 -0.99
C ASN A 8 20.45 -15.63 -0.07
N SER A 9 20.19 -14.32 0.07
CA SER A 9 19.06 -13.79 0.80
C SER A 9 17.74 -14.31 0.22
N PRO A 10 16.69 -14.47 1.05
CA PRO A 10 15.35 -14.75 0.55
C PRO A 10 14.97 -13.79 -0.57
N ASP A 11 14.47 -14.33 -1.66
CA ASP A 11 14.03 -13.54 -2.81
C ASP A 11 12.79 -12.73 -2.43
N ILE A 12 12.78 -11.46 -2.80
CA ILE A 12 11.62 -10.59 -2.58
C ILE A 12 10.89 -10.50 -3.91
N ASP A 13 9.74 -11.14 -3.99
CA ASP A 13 8.82 -10.89 -5.09
C ASP A 13 8.29 -9.45 -4.98
N SER A 14 8.83 -8.56 -5.80
CA SER A 14 8.43 -7.15 -5.83
C SER A 14 6.98 -6.94 -6.29
N ASP A 15 6.36 -7.99 -6.84
CA ASP A 15 4.96 -7.95 -7.29
C ASP A 15 3.99 -8.32 -6.17
N MET A 16 4.49 -8.92 -5.09
CA MET A 16 3.70 -9.22 -3.91
C MET A 16 3.88 -8.14 -2.82
N PRO A 17 2.83 -7.82 -2.05
CA PRO A 17 2.98 -6.94 -0.89
C PRO A 17 4.00 -7.56 0.06
N VAL A 18 4.91 -6.74 0.60
CA VAL A 18 5.79 -7.16 1.70
C VAL A 18 4.90 -7.43 2.90
N ASN A 19 4.57 -8.70 3.11
CA ASN A 19 3.81 -9.12 4.27
C ASN A 19 4.75 -9.43 5.44
N ARG A 20 4.17 -9.60 6.61
CA ARG A 20 4.93 -9.88 7.83
C ARG A 20 5.72 -11.19 7.73
N GLN A 21 5.28 -12.15 6.92
CA GLN A 21 5.99 -13.41 6.71
C GLN A 21 7.32 -13.19 5.97
N HIS A 22 7.32 -12.45 4.88
CA HIS A 22 8.55 -12.08 4.16
C HIS A 22 9.53 -11.33 5.05
N GLU A 23 9.01 -10.41 5.86
CA GLU A 23 9.81 -9.66 6.81
C GLU A 23 10.43 -10.59 7.88
N THR A 24 9.63 -11.54 8.37
CA THR A 24 10.09 -12.59 9.29
C THR A 24 11.20 -13.44 8.67
N ASP A 25 10.99 -13.94 7.46
CA ASP A 25 11.94 -14.79 6.75
C ASP A 25 13.27 -14.05 6.50
N CYS A 26 13.23 -12.78 6.13
CA CYS A 26 14.40 -11.93 5.99
C CYS A 26 15.13 -11.73 7.33
N LEU A 27 14.42 -11.40 8.39
CA LEU A 27 15.03 -11.18 9.71
C LEU A 27 15.62 -12.47 10.28
N ASP A 28 14.95 -13.60 10.11
CA ASP A 28 15.46 -14.92 10.51
C ASP A 28 16.73 -15.28 9.75
N TYR A 29 16.75 -15.06 8.43
CA TYR A 29 17.92 -15.33 7.61
C TYR A 29 19.15 -14.55 8.06
N TYR A 30 18.97 -13.26 8.42
CA TYR A 30 20.05 -12.42 8.90
C TYR A 30 20.27 -12.51 10.42
N SER A 31 19.48 -13.31 11.13
CA SER A 31 19.51 -13.45 12.58
C SER A 31 19.31 -12.10 13.31
N TYR A 32 18.45 -11.26 12.77
CA TYR A 32 18.05 -10.00 13.40
C TYR A 32 16.81 -10.19 14.28
N PRO A 33 16.74 -9.50 15.42
CA PRO A 33 15.56 -9.52 16.27
C PRO A 33 14.38 -8.81 15.57
N TYR A 34 13.18 -9.31 15.80
CA TYR A 34 11.97 -8.67 15.28
C TYR A 34 11.74 -7.32 15.98
N HIS A 35 11.43 -6.29 15.20
CA HIS A 35 11.16 -4.96 15.74
C HIS A 35 9.76 -4.80 16.35
N TRP A 36 8.87 -5.76 16.12
CA TRP A 36 7.47 -5.74 16.59
C TRP A 36 7.17 -6.69 17.74
N GLY A 37 8.07 -7.54 18.13
CA GLY A 37 7.86 -8.52 19.19
C GLY A 37 8.94 -8.50 20.24
N GLY A 38 8.56 -8.40 21.51
CA GLY A 38 9.44 -8.57 22.64
C GLY A 38 10.42 -7.42 22.92
N MET A 39 11.35 -7.68 23.82
CA MET A 39 12.47 -6.76 24.11
C MET A 39 13.57 -6.94 23.06
N GLY A 40 13.37 -6.36 21.87
CA GLY A 40 14.38 -6.36 20.80
C GLY A 40 15.60 -5.51 21.12
N LEU A 41 16.50 -5.33 20.14
CA LEU A 41 17.74 -4.54 20.24
C LEU A 41 17.54 -3.15 20.86
N TRP A 42 16.35 -2.59 20.76
CA TRP A 42 15.99 -1.25 21.22
C TRP A 42 15.28 -1.23 22.58
N GLY A 43 15.04 -2.39 23.20
CA GLY A 43 14.34 -2.49 24.50
C GLY A 43 12.93 -1.90 24.46
N ARG A 44 12.31 -1.78 25.65
CA ARG A 44 10.95 -1.25 25.82
C ARG A 44 10.83 0.27 25.58
N SER A 45 11.95 0.97 25.47
CA SER A 45 12.03 2.45 25.39
C SER A 45 12.39 2.99 24.01
N GLY A 46 12.57 2.13 22.99
CA GLY A 46 12.93 2.58 21.63
C GLY A 46 14.35 3.16 21.49
N TYR A 47 15.19 3.10 22.52
CA TYR A 47 16.58 3.55 22.50
C TYR A 47 17.52 2.42 22.92
N PRO A 48 18.74 2.34 22.36
CA PRO A 48 19.76 1.41 22.83
C PRO A 48 20.04 1.70 24.31
N SER A 49 19.78 0.73 25.18
CA SER A 49 20.17 0.86 26.58
C SER A 49 21.69 0.72 26.65
N MET A 50 22.39 1.81 26.91
CA MET A 50 23.78 1.77 27.31
C MET A 50 23.84 1.08 28.67
N THR A 51 24.29 -0.17 28.69
CA THR A 51 24.68 -0.84 29.93
C THR A 51 25.97 -0.21 30.41
N LEU A 52 25.89 0.61 31.46
CA LEU A 52 27.07 1.02 32.21
C LEU A 52 27.69 -0.25 32.86
N PRO A 53 29.01 -0.42 32.81
CA PRO A 53 29.67 -1.53 33.50
C PRO A 53 29.65 -1.27 35.00
N GLY A 54 28.86 -2.07 35.73
CA GLY A 54 28.87 -2.10 37.19
C GLY A 54 27.49 -1.85 37.78
N GLU A 55 26.78 -2.86 37.99
CA GLU A 55 25.78 -3.24 38.95
C GLU A 55 24.59 -4.01 38.32
N GLY A 56 24.44 -5.26 38.77
CA GLY A 56 23.22 -6.04 38.65
C GLY A 56 22.85 -6.47 37.24
N GLY A 57 23.36 -7.63 36.86
CA GLY A 57 23.08 -8.30 35.61
C GLY A 57 21.66 -8.13 35.07
N PHE A 58 21.51 -7.25 34.13
CA PHE A 58 20.52 -7.47 33.11
C PHE A 58 21.10 -8.57 32.19
N GLY A 59 20.93 -9.80 32.61
CA GLY A 59 21.24 -10.95 31.78
C GLY A 59 20.52 -10.74 30.44
N TYR A 60 21.25 -10.88 29.36
CA TYR A 60 20.63 -11.13 28.08
C TYR A 60 19.52 -12.16 28.30
N PRO A 61 18.31 -11.99 27.77
CA PRO A 61 17.29 -13.02 27.86
C PRO A 61 17.97 -14.33 27.50
N SER A 62 17.84 -15.35 28.38
CA SER A 62 18.38 -16.65 28.06
C SER A 62 17.94 -17.01 26.64
N ALA A 63 18.74 -17.73 25.88
CA ALA A 63 18.38 -18.13 24.51
C ALA A 63 16.96 -18.70 24.43
N ILE A 64 16.55 -19.41 25.48
CA ILE A 64 15.20 -19.97 25.67
C ILE A 64 14.11 -18.87 25.69
N ARG A 65 14.39 -17.73 26.31
CA ARG A 65 13.41 -16.63 26.39
C ARG A 65 13.35 -15.85 25.09
N ALA A 66 14.47 -15.66 24.42
CA ALA A 66 14.52 -15.09 23.09
C ALA A 66 13.83 -15.99 22.06
N GLU A 67 13.98 -17.32 22.16
CA GLU A 67 13.24 -18.27 21.32
C GLU A 67 11.74 -18.25 21.59
N ALA A 68 11.33 -18.15 22.86
CA ALA A 68 9.92 -18.06 23.21
C ALA A 68 9.29 -16.75 22.70
N ASP A 69 9.99 -15.62 22.89
CA ASP A 69 9.53 -14.32 22.40
C ASP A 69 9.46 -14.30 20.86
N ASN A 70 10.43 -14.93 20.20
CA ASN A 70 10.42 -15.09 18.73
C ASN A 70 9.32 -16.04 18.26
N ALA A 71 9.07 -17.15 18.96
CA ALA A 71 7.98 -18.07 18.66
C ALA A 71 6.61 -17.40 18.80
N GLN A 72 6.45 -16.57 19.84
CA GLN A 72 5.23 -15.80 20.06
C GLN A 72 5.05 -14.71 18.99
N ALA A 73 6.12 -13.99 18.62
CA ALA A 73 6.11 -13.03 17.54
C ALA A 73 5.77 -13.68 16.20
N ARG A 74 6.28 -14.89 15.91
CA ARG A 74 5.92 -15.69 14.72
C ARG A 74 4.44 -16.10 14.75
N ALA A 75 3.92 -16.52 15.89
CA ALA A 75 2.50 -16.88 16.03
C ALA A 75 1.58 -15.67 15.82
N GLU A 76 1.93 -14.54 16.41
CA GLU A 76 1.21 -13.28 16.23
C GLU A 76 1.29 -12.77 14.79
N SER A 77 2.44 -12.93 14.12
CA SER A 77 2.60 -12.56 12.74
C SER A 77 1.73 -13.44 11.83
N ARG A 78 1.71 -14.75 12.02
CA ARG A 78 0.83 -15.66 11.27
C ARG A 78 -0.65 -15.33 11.42
N GLN A 79 -1.08 -14.84 12.60
CA GLN A 79 -2.46 -14.39 12.81
C GLN A 79 -2.77 -13.04 12.16
N ARG A 80 -1.76 -12.16 12.00
CA ARG A 80 -1.88 -10.85 11.34
C ARG A 80 -1.60 -10.93 9.83
N ASP A 81 -1.07 -12.04 9.36
CA ASP A 81 -0.62 -12.27 7.97
C ASP A 81 -1.75 -12.25 6.92
N ASN A 82 -2.98 -12.19 7.38
CA ASN A 82 -4.12 -11.87 6.56
C ASN A 82 -4.49 -10.39 6.73
N ASP A 83 -3.59 -9.48 6.44
CA ASP A 83 -4.04 -8.11 6.16
C ASP A 83 -4.81 -8.15 4.83
N ALA A 84 -6.08 -8.50 4.97
CA ALA A 84 -7.03 -8.63 3.85
C ALA A 84 -7.13 -7.33 3.01
N HIS A 85 -6.51 -6.25 3.50
CA HIS A 85 -6.58 -4.93 2.91
C HIS A 85 -5.29 -4.54 2.15
N LEU A 86 -4.16 -5.21 2.42
CA LEU A 86 -2.92 -4.91 1.71
C LEU A 86 -2.88 -5.65 0.37
N ARG A 87 -2.71 -4.90 -0.70
CA ARG A 87 -2.60 -5.43 -2.07
C ARG A 87 -1.49 -4.74 -2.84
N SER A 88 -0.83 -5.49 -3.71
CA SER A 88 0.11 -4.92 -4.66
C SER A 88 -0.63 -3.99 -5.63
N SER A 89 -0.04 -2.83 -5.93
CA SER A 89 -0.55 -1.93 -6.97
C SER A 89 -0.64 -2.62 -8.33
N LYS A 90 0.26 -3.55 -8.60
CA LYS A 90 0.25 -4.37 -9.83
C LYS A 90 -0.93 -5.34 -9.85
N ALA A 91 -1.32 -5.90 -8.71
CA ALA A 91 -2.49 -6.76 -8.63
C ALA A 91 -3.81 -6.01 -8.86
N VAL A 92 -3.87 -4.72 -8.50
CA VAL A 92 -5.05 -3.86 -8.74
C VAL A 92 -5.15 -3.44 -10.21
N GLY A 93 -4.03 -3.41 -10.92
CA GLY A 93 -4.02 -3.23 -12.37
C GLY A 93 -4.83 -4.34 -13.06
N GLY A 94 -5.77 -3.96 -13.91
CA GLY A 94 -6.67 -4.89 -14.60
C GLY A 94 -8.01 -5.14 -13.87
N TYR A 95 -8.23 -4.66 -12.65
CA TYR A 95 -9.52 -4.77 -11.98
C TYR A 95 -10.62 -4.06 -12.79
N HIS A 96 -11.75 -4.71 -12.91
CA HIS A 96 -12.92 -4.16 -13.62
C HIS A 96 -13.52 -2.98 -12.86
N ILE A 97 -13.97 -1.98 -13.60
CA ILE A 97 -14.70 -0.84 -13.02
C ILE A 97 -16.19 -1.10 -13.14
N GLU A 98 -16.86 -1.13 -12.00
CA GLU A 98 -18.32 -1.23 -11.89
C GLU A 98 -18.89 0.16 -11.59
N ALA A 99 -19.43 0.82 -12.62
CA ALA A 99 -20.20 2.03 -12.48
C ALA A 99 -21.59 1.73 -11.89
N SER A 100 -22.32 2.74 -11.44
CA SER A 100 -23.67 2.58 -10.85
C SER A 100 -24.70 1.93 -11.78
N ASP A 101 -24.45 1.97 -13.08
CA ASP A 101 -25.33 1.48 -14.15
C ASP A 101 -24.69 0.38 -15.02
N GLY A 102 -23.63 -0.26 -14.53
CA GLY A 102 -22.98 -1.41 -15.13
C GLY A 102 -21.47 -1.29 -15.30
N GLU A 103 -20.87 -2.33 -15.83
CA GLU A 103 -19.42 -2.42 -16.02
C GLU A 103 -18.92 -1.48 -17.12
N ILE A 104 -17.74 -0.87 -16.90
CA ILE A 104 -17.09 0.00 -17.87
C ILE A 104 -15.56 -0.02 -17.71
N GLY A 105 -14.88 -0.80 -18.51
CA GLY A 105 -13.43 -0.79 -18.56
C GLY A 105 -12.73 -1.37 -17.32
N HIS A 106 -11.48 -0.98 -17.11
CA HIS A 106 -10.63 -1.55 -16.08
C HIS A 106 -9.61 -0.52 -15.55
N VAL A 107 -9.05 -0.81 -14.39
CA VAL A 107 -7.95 -0.03 -13.82
C VAL A 107 -6.69 -0.28 -14.64
N GLN A 108 -6.13 0.77 -15.23
CA GLN A 108 -4.88 0.71 -15.97
C GLN A 108 -3.67 1.06 -15.10
N GLY A 109 -3.85 1.92 -14.12
CA GLY A 109 -2.76 2.34 -13.25
C GLY A 109 -3.23 3.20 -12.10
N LEU A 110 -2.28 3.67 -11.34
CA LEU A 110 -2.48 4.53 -10.18
C LEU A 110 -1.60 5.77 -10.29
N LEU A 111 -2.13 6.93 -9.96
CA LEU A 111 -1.34 8.14 -9.75
C LEU A 111 -1.13 8.35 -8.26
N VAL A 112 0.12 8.40 -7.88
CA VAL A 112 0.55 8.54 -6.48
C VAL A 112 1.21 9.91 -6.31
N ASN A 113 0.91 10.57 -5.22
CA ASN A 113 1.62 11.79 -4.84
C ASN A 113 3.00 11.41 -4.29
N ASP A 114 4.05 11.99 -4.81
CA ASP A 114 5.44 11.65 -4.52
C ASP A 114 5.91 12.10 -3.12
N GLU A 115 5.26 13.08 -2.52
CA GLU A 115 5.56 13.56 -1.17
C GLU A 115 4.88 12.71 -0.09
N SER A 116 3.58 12.43 -0.26
CA SER A 116 2.75 11.77 0.76
C SER A 116 2.52 10.28 0.49
N TRP A 117 2.91 9.77 -0.67
CA TRP A 117 2.65 8.41 -1.16
C TRP A 117 1.16 8.04 -1.22
N ALA A 118 0.29 9.04 -1.12
CA ALA A 118 -1.15 8.82 -1.22
C ALA A 118 -1.57 8.60 -2.68
N ILE A 119 -2.40 7.59 -2.92
CA ILE A 119 -3.04 7.39 -4.21
C ILE A 119 -4.00 8.55 -4.44
N ARG A 120 -3.77 9.34 -5.48
CA ARG A 120 -4.59 10.49 -5.85
C ARG A 120 -5.67 10.12 -6.85
N TYR A 121 -5.34 9.23 -7.81
CA TYR A 121 -6.29 8.79 -8.82
C TYR A 121 -6.04 7.34 -9.22
N LEU A 122 -7.11 6.67 -9.58
CA LEU A 122 -7.07 5.51 -10.44
C LEU A 122 -7.10 6.02 -11.89
N VAL A 123 -6.21 5.51 -12.71
CA VAL A 123 -6.29 5.68 -14.17
C VAL A 123 -7.16 4.54 -14.68
N VAL A 124 -8.30 4.89 -15.27
CA VAL A 124 -9.29 3.94 -15.73
C VAL A 124 -9.35 3.99 -17.25
N SER A 125 -9.10 2.88 -17.90
CA SER A 125 -9.34 2.72 -19.32
C SER A 125 -10.81 2.40 -19.54
N THR A 126 -11.52 3.25 -20.27
CA THR A 126 -12.95 3.08 -20.55
C THR A 126 -13.21 2.18 -21.77
N SER A 127 -12.14 1.61 -22.36
CA SER A 127 -12.27 0.76 -23.54
C SER A 127 -12.51 -0.68 -23.17
N ASN A 128 -13.74 -1.12 -23.34
CA ASN A 128 -13.96 -2.54 -23.64
C ASN A 128 -13.99 -2.79 -25.17
N TRP A 129 -14.10 -1.74 -25.99
CA TRP A 129 -14.22 -1.81 -27.47
C TRP A 129 -13.69 -0.50 -28.10
N TRP A 130 -13.02 -0.48 -29.14
CA TRP A 130 -12.53 0.47 -30.15
C TRP A 130 -12.26 1.97 -29.88
N LEU A 131 -12.91 2.67 -28.95
CA LEU A 131 -12.79 4.12 -28.76
C LEU A 131 -12.65 4.54 -27.28
N GLY A 132 -12.08 3.66 -26.46
CA GLY A 132 -11.80 4.01 -25.09
C GLY A 132 -10.65 5.01 -24.94
N HIS A 133 -10.71 5.74 -23.87
CA HIS A 133 -9.63 6.62 -23.44
C HIS A 133 -9.46 6.49 -21.93
N ASP A 134 -8.33 6.93 -21.46
CA ASP A 134 -8.04 6.92 -20.05
C ASP A 134 -8.70 8.12 -19.37
N VAL A 135 -9.27 7.88 -18.20
CA VAL A 135 -9.90 8.90 -17.36
C VAL A 135 -9.42 8.76 -15.92
N LEU A 136 -9.51 9.84 -15.15
CA LEU A 136 -9.12 9.85 -13.76
C LEU A 136 -10.33 9.67 -12.85
N VAL A 137 -10.22 8.74 -11.91
CA VAL A 137 -11.21 8.48 -10.87
C VAL A 137 -10.54 8.64 -9.51
N ALA A 138 -11.06 9.55 -8.69
CA ALA A 138 -10.49 9.77 -7.37
C ALA A 138 -10.92 8.66 -6.39
N PRO A 139 -10.02 8.22 -5.46
CA PRO A 139 -10.31 7.14 -4.51
C PRO A 139 -11.55 7.39 -3.66
N GLN A 140 -11.87 8.64 -3.33
CA GLN A 140 -13.06 9.00 -2.54
C GLN A 140 -14.38 8.77 -3.29
N TRP A 141 -14.36 8.45 -4.57
CA TRP A 141 -15.54 8.08 -5.36
C TRP A 141 -15.75 6.56 -5.44
N ILE A 142 -14.81 5.79 -4.87
CA ILE A 142 -14.94 4.34 -4.75
C ILE A 142 -15.95 4.04 -3.65
N GLN A 143 -16.89 3.18 -3.94
CA GLN A 143 -17.89 2.69 -2.99
C GLN A 143 -17.45 1.36 -2.36
N ARG A 144 -16.85 0.48 -3.17
CA ARG A 144 -16.44 -0.85 -2.75
C ARG A 144 -15.31 -1.37 -3.64
N VAL A 145 -14.42 -2.13 -3.05
CA VAL A 145 -13.43 -2.94 -3.77
C VAL A 145 -13.69 -4.41 -3.43
N SER A 146 -13.89 -5.24 -4.44
CA SER A 146 -13.98 -6.68 -4.29
C SER A 146 -12.69 -7.32 -4.78
N TRP A 147 -11.89 -7.82 -3.85
CA TRP A 147 -10.64 -8.49 -4.16
C TRP A 147 -10.85 -9.83 -4.85
N GLU A 148 -11.88 -10.55 -4.43
CA GLU A 148 -12.25 -11.85 -4.98
C GLU A 148 -12.76 -11.75 -6.42
N GLN A 149 -13.60 -10.76 -6.68
CA GLN A 149 -14.18 -10.52 -8.00
C GLN A 149 -13.29 -9.63 -8.88
N GLN A 150 -12.19 -9.10 -8.33
CA GLN A 150 -11.31 -8.17 -9.01
C GLN A 150 -12.06 -6.95 -9.59
N THR A 151 -12.97 -6.37 -8.79
CA THR A 151 -13.80 -5.24 -9.20
C THR A 151 -13.67 -4.05 -8.28
N VAL A 152 -13.77 -2.85 -8.84
CA VAL A 152 -13.82 -1.57 -8.13
C VAL A 152 -15.14 -0.90 -8.49
N ALA A 153 -16.07 -0.84 -7.53
CA ALA A 153 -17.35 -0.15 -7.70
C ALA A 153 -17.20 1.35 -7.41
N VAL A 154 -17.70 2.19 -8.31
CA VAL A 154 -17.58 3.65 -8.22
C VAL A 154 -18.94 4.33 -8.23
N ALA A 155 -19.05 5.46 -7.51
CA ALA A 155 -20.27 6.29 -7.44
C ALA A 155 -20.41 7.21 -8.67
N LEU A 156 -20.22 6.66 -9.87
CA LEU A 156 -20.29 7.35 -11.16
C LEU A 156 -21.07 6.49 -12.14
N THR A 157 -21.70 7.10 -13.13
CA THR A 157 -22.37 6.37 -14.23
C THR A 157 -21.39 6.09 -15.37
N ARG A 158 -21.70 5.11 -16.19
CA ARG A 158 -20.93 4.78 -17.40
C ARG A 158 -20.85 5.96 -18.34
N ASP A 159 -21.94 6.70 -18.47
CA ASP A 159 -22.02 7.89 -19.32
C ASP A 159 -21.07 9.00 -18.79
N ALA A 160 -21.06 9.25 -17.50
CA ALA A 160 -20.13 10.18 -16.88
C ALA A 160 -18.66 9.80 -17.10
N LEU A 161 -18.33 8.50 -17.02
CA LEU A 161 -16.97 8.03 -17.27
C LEU A 161 -16.58 8.14 -18.75
N LYS A 162 -17.48 7.83 -19.67
CA LYS A 162 -17.24 7.93 -21.12
C LYS A 162 -16.96 9.34 -21.63
N HIS A 163 -17.61 10.32 -21.04
CA HIS A 163 -17.49 11.72 -21.47
C HIS A 163 -16.56 12.55 -20.57
N ALA A 164 -15.87 11.90 -19.62
CA ALA A 164 -14.94 12.57 -18.73
C ALA A 164 -13.73 13.14 -19.48
N PRO A 165 -13.08 14.15 -18.91
CA PRO A 165 -11.83 14.67 -19.44
C PRO A 165 -10.81 13.54 -19.63
N LYS A 166 -10.24 13.47 -20.83
CA LYS A 166 -9.23 12.47 -21.17
C LYS A 166 -7.96 12.72 -20.36
N TYR A 167 -7.37 11.66 -19.90
CA TYR A 167 -6.05 11.68 -19.30
C TYR A 167 -5.03 11.13 -20.31
N ASP A 168 -3.93 11.84 -20.46
CA ASP A 168 -2.79 11.42 -21.26
C ASP A 168 -1.58 11.24 -20.33
N PRO A 169 -1.06 10.03 -20.15
CA PRO A 169 0.09 9.77 -19.29
C PRO A 169 1.39 10.44 -19.78
N ALA A 170 1.45 10.86 -21.06
CA ALA A 170 2.59 11.58 -21.58
C ALA A 170 2.63 13.06 -21.16
N VAL A 171 1.52 13.58 -20.61
CA VAL A 171 1.39 14.97 -20.17
C VAL A 171 1.36 15.02 -18.64
N PRO A 172 2.24 15.81 -17.99
CA PRO A 172 2.19 16.00 -16.55
C PRO A 172 0.82 16.50 -16.09
N LEU A 173 0.24 15.87 -15.08
CA LEU A 173 -1.03 16.28 -14.51
C LEU A 173 -0.88 17.60 -13.77
N THR A 174 -1.52 18.67 -14.29
CA THR A 174 -1.50 19.97 -13.66
C THR A 174 -2.70 20.19 -12.74
N ARG A 175 -2.60 21.18 -11.84
CA ARG A 175 -3.72 21.54 -10.96
C ARG A 175 -4.96 21.99 -11.72
N GLU A 176 -4.80 22.65 -12.85
CA GLU A 176 -5.90 23.09 -13.72
C GLU A 176 -6.65 21.88 -14.30
N MET A 177 -5.92 20.84 -14.68
CA MET A 177 -6.49 19.57 -15.16
C MET A 177 -7.25 18.85 -14.05
N GLU A 178 -6.72 18.80 -12.84
CA GLU A 178 -7.41 18.25 -11.68
C GLU A 178 -8.72 19.01 -11.39
N ILE A 179 -8.66 20.37 -11.39
CA ILE A 179 -9.85 21.21 -11.21
C ILE A 179 -10.91 20.90 -12.27
N ALA A 180 -10.51 20.73 -13.53
CA ALA A 180 -11.42 20.37 -14.61
C ALA A 180 -12.09 19.02 -14.38
N VAL A 181 -11.34 18.01 -13.92
CA VAL A 181 -11.86 16.67 -13.59
C VAL A 181 -12.89 16.76 -12.46
N TYR A 182 -12.55 17.42 -11.35
CA TYR A 182 -13.47 17.54 -10.21
C TYR A 182 -14.72 18.36 -10.54
N LYS A 183 -14.57 19.44 -11.32
CA LYS A 183 -15.68 20.26 -11.81
C LYS A 183 -16.61 19.45 -12.72
N TYR A 184 -16.04 18.64 -13.61
CA TYR A 184 -16.82 17.79 -14.50
C TYR A 184 -17.70 16.81 -13.74
N TYR A 185 -17.16 16.16 -12.71
CA TYR A 185 -17.92 15.23 -11.88
C TYR A 185 -18.79 15.92 -10.80
N GLY A 186 -18.77 17.25 -10.71
CA GLY A 186 -19.54 18.00 -9.71
C GLY A 186 -19.12 17.70 -8.27
N ARG A 187 -17.84 17.39 -8.05
CA ARG A 187 -17.30 16.99 -6.75
C ARG A 187 -16.32 18.05 -6.22
N PRO A 188 -16.23 18.26 -4.89
CA PRO A 188 -15.21 19.10 -4.31
C PRO A 188 -13.84 18.46 -4.46
N GLY A 189 -12.82 19.27 -4.78
CA GLY A 189 -11.45 18.79 -4.86
C GLY A 189 -10.91 18.39 -3.47
N TYR A 190 -9.99 17.40 -3.41
CA TYR A 190 -9.37 16.95 -2.16
C TYR A 190 -8.63 18.08 -1.41
N TRP A 191 -8.27 19.13 -2.12
CA TRP A 191 -7.64 20.33 -1.55
C TRP A 191 -8.63 21.31 -0.90
N ALA A 192 -9.93 21.17 -1.13
CA ALA A 192 -10.94 22.07 -0.58
C ALA A 192 -11.17 21.88 0.94
N GLY A 193 -10.70 20.77 1.51
CA GLY A 193 -10.75 20.49 2.95
C GLY A 193 -9.45 20.79 3.71
N ALA A 194 -8.39 21.18 3.03
CA ALA A 194 -7.16 21.62 3.65
C ALA A 194 -7.33 23.09 4.07
N VAL A 195 -7.76 23.32 5.32
CA VAL A 195 -7.65 24.65 5.95
C VAL A 195 -6.16 25.00 5.93
N PRO A 196 -5.74 26.14 5.36
CA PRO A 196 -4.37 26.55 5.45
C PRO A 196 -4.02 26.69 6.93
N ALA A 197 -2.96 26.00 7.35
CA ALA A 197 -2.37 26.26 8.65
C ALA A 197 -1.91 27.74 8.66
N VAL A 198 -2.52 28.52 9.54
CA VAL A 198 -2.14 29.91 9.85
C VAL A 198 -0.85 29.89 10.65
#